data_32cdd189bb29d837b578d0dde40ab4c3
#
_entry.id   32cdd189bb29d837b578d0dde40ab4c3
#
_cell.length_a   1.000
_cell.length_b   1.000
_cell.length_c   1.000
_cell.angle_alpha   90.00
_cell.angle_beta   90.00
_cell.angle_gamma   90.00
#
_symmetry.space_group_name_H-M   'P 1'
#
loop_
_entity.id
_entity.type
_entity.pdbx_description
1 polymer ?
#
loop_
_entity_poly.entity_id
_entity_poly.type
_entity_poly.pdbx_seq_one_letter_code
_entity_poly.pdbx_strand_id
1 'polypeptide(L)'
;MVRELKHMEIGDIPVDWKLQTFDETFRVISNNTLSRENLNNRGGAVRNIHYGDILTKFPEVLDCNEEEIPYVNELSLLSSSTQLLQDGDIVVADTAEDETVGKVIEVQNLGDSKLVAGLHTIPCRVKKGDFAPGWLGYYMNSDLFHNQILPYITGIKVSSISKGAISKTLILVPPFDEQEKIVQSLNKIQLLMTTETKVVNKIKLVKNGCLSKMFPQKDDTVPKMRLPGFTEAWEQRKLGNM
;
A
#
# COMPACT_ATOMS: atom_id res chain seq x y z
N MET A 1 34.71 -1.11 0.36
CA MET A 1 35.01 -2.55 0.38
C MET A 1 34.11 -3.19 -0.69
N VAL A 2 34.67 -3.90 -1.67
CA VAL A 2 33.88 -4.69 -2.64
C VAL A 2 33.41 -5.92 -1.86
N ARG A 3 32.07 -6.10 -1.71
CA ARG A 3 31.53 -7.34 -1.10
C ARG A 3 31.74 -8.49 -2.06
N GLU A 4 32.12 -9.65 -1.55
CA GLU A 4 32.09 -10.89 -2.31
C GLU A 4 30.62 -11.24 -2.61
N LEU A 5 30.34 -11.60 -3.88
CA LEU A 5 29.04 -11.99 -4.35
C LEU A 5 29.03 -13.48 -4.67
N LYS A 6 27.86 -14.12 -4.50
CA LYS A 6 27.59 -15.47 -4.99
C LYS A 6 26.48 -15.42 -6.01
N HIS A 7 26.64 -16.19 -7.08
CA HIS A 7 25.63 -16.32 -8.13
C HIS A 7 24.54 -17.30 -7.71
N MET A 8 23.28 -16.86 -7.78
CA MET A 8 22.10 -17.66 -7.46
C MET A 8 21.05 -17.53 -8.58
N GLU A 9 20.01 -18.36 -8.58
CA GLU A 9 18.93 -18.30 -9.59
C GLU A 9 18.23 -16.93 -9.66
N ILE A 10 18.20 -16.20 -8.56
CA ILE A 10 17.58 -14.86 -8.46
C ILE A 10 18.56 -13.72 -8.73
N GLY A 11 19.82 -14.01 -9.13
CA GLY A 11 20.88 -13.05 -9.40
C GLY A 11 22.05 -13.11 -8.42
N ASP A 12 22.94 -12.14 -8.53
CA ASP A 12 24.14 -12.05 -7.67
C ASP A 12 23.79 -11.42 -6.33
N ILE A 13 24.01 -12.16 -5.25
CA ILE A 13 23.74 -11.71 -3.88
C ILE A 13 25.00 -11.77 -3.01
N PRO A 14 25.11 -10.96 -1.94
CA PRO A 14 26.23 -11.06 -0.99
C PRO A 14 26.37 -12.47 -0.42
N VAL A 15 27.61 -12.93 -0.22
CA VAL A 15 27.88 -14.31 0.23
C VAL A 15 27.31 -14.61 1.61
N ASP A 16 27.17 -13.60 2.47
CA ASP A 16 26.63 -13.68 3.83
C ASP A 16 25.09 -13.66 3.88
N TRP A 17 24.41 -13.35 2.76
CA TRP A 17 22.96 -13.42 2.70
C TRP A 17 22.49 -14.87 2.54
N LYS A 18 21.46 -15.23 3.28
CA LYS A 18 20.83 -16.57 3.21
C LYS A 18 19.64 -16.53 2.25
N LEU A 19 19.30 -17.70 1.73
CA LEU A 19 18.12 -17.90 0.90
C LEU A 19 17.25 -18.96 1.56
N GLN A 20 15.95 -18.68 1.65
CA GLN A 20 14.94 -19.63 2.15
C GLN A 20 13.84 -19.77 1.10
N THR A 21 13.17 -20.89 1.04
CA THR A 21 11.96 -21.01 0.21
C THR A 21 10.79 -20.31 0.90
N PHE A 22 9.81 -19.90 0.11
CA PHE A 22 8.57 -19.32 0.65
C PHE A 22 7.92 -20.26 1.66
N ASP A 23 7.81 -21.54 1.33
CA ASP A 23 7.17 -22.54 2.18
C ASP A 23 7.92 -22.84 3.49
N GLU A 24 9.26 -22.65 3.52
CA GLU A 24 10.02 -22.69 4.76
C GLU A 24 9.75 -21.47 5.64
N THR A 25 9.58 -20.31 5.03
CA THR A 25 9.44 -19.02 5.71
C THR A 25 8.02 -18.78 6.20
N PHE A 26 7.01 -19.07 5.37
CA PHE A 26 5.63 -18.67 5.62
C PHE A 26 4.66 -19.84 5.76
N ARG A 27 3.57 -19.57 6.42
CA ARG A 27 2.30 -20.30 6.30
C ARG A 27 1.22 -19.36 5.80
N VAL A 28 0.45 -19.79 4.84
CA VAL A 28 -0.75 -19.06 4.40
C VAL A 28 -1.82 -19.16 5.50
N ILE A 29 -2.45 -18.05 5.80
CA ILE A 29 -3.59 -17.97 6.72
C ILE A 29 -4.88 -17.63 5.97
N SER A 30 -6.03 -17.85 6.60
CA SER A 30 -7.32 -17.69 5.94
C SER A 30 -7.72 -16.22 5.88
N ASN A 31 -8.05 -15.74 4.67
CA ASN A 31 -8.69 -14.45 4.41
C ASN A 31 -10.23 -14.58 4.45
N ASN A 32 -10.91 -13.46 4.20
CA ASN A 32 -12.35 -13.43 3.93
C ASN A 32 -12.64 -13.02 2.47
N THR A 33 -13.88 -13.06 2.07
CA THR A 33 -14.35 -12.77 0.70
C THR A 33 -15.21 -11.51 0.63
N LEU A 34 -15.11 -10.60 1.61
CA LEU A 34 -15.89 -9.38 1.64
C LEU A 34 -15.44 -8.41 0.56
N SER A 35 -16.39 -7.94 -0.23
CA SER A 35 -16.19 -6.90 -1.23
C SER A 35 -16.22 -5.50 -0.60
N ARG A 36 -15.89 -4.47 -1.37
CA ARG A 36 -15.86 -3.08 -0.91
C ARG A 36 -17.19 -2.60 -0.31
N GLU A 37 -18.31 -3.08 -0.80
CA GLU A 37 -19.67 -2.72 -0.30
C GLU A 37 -19.93 -3.19 1.13
N ASN A 38 -19.20 -4.21 1.58
CA ASN A 38 -19.29 -4.74 2.94
C ASN A 38 -18.40 -3.99 3.95
N LEU A 39 -17.74 -2.91 3.49
CA LEU A 39 -16.78 -2.14 4.28
C LEU A 39 -17.22 -0.69 4.43
N ASN A 40 -16.76 -0.03 5.51
CA ASN A 40 -17.02 1.38 5.78
C ASN A 40 -15.83 2.06 6.46
N ASN A 41 -15.80 3.41 6.42
CA ASN A 41 -14.80 4.23 7.10
C ASN A 41 -15.34 4.95 8.35
N ARG A 42 -16.53 4.57 8.84
CA ARG A 42 -17.17 5.22 9.99
C ARG A 42 -16.73 4.64 11.34
N GLY A 43 -16.29 3.39 11.33
CA GLY A 43 -15.87 2.64 12.52
C GLY A 43 -16.46 1.24 12.56
N GLY A 44 -15.93 0.41 13.44
CA GLY A 44 -16.34 -0.98 13.61
C GLY A 44 -15.41 -1.75 14.56
N ALA A 45 -15.72 -3.00 14.82
CA ALA A 45 -14.93 -3.84 15.72
C ALA A 45 -13.75 -4.55 15.03
N VAL A 46 -13.79 -4.69 13.69
CA VAL A 46 -12.77 -5.39 12.91
C VAL A 46 -12.46 -4.59 11.65
N ARG A 47 -11.19 -4.29 11.42
CA ARG A 47 -10.68 -3.67 10.20
C ARG A 47 -10.41 -4.73 9.14
N ASN A 48 -10.49 -4.35 7.85
CA ASN A 48 -10.30 -5.27 6.73
C ASN A 48 -9.37 -4.68 5.67
N ILE A 49 -8.31 -5.40 5.32
CA ILE A 49 -7.43 -5.05 4.21
C ILE A 49 -8.09 -5.52 2.91
N HIS A 50 -8.44 -4.57 2.05
CA HIS A 50 -8.96 -4.85 0.73
C HIS A 50 -7.81 -4.79 -0.30
N TYR A 51 -7.78 -5.72 -1.27
CA TYR A 51 -6.70 -5.78 -2.28
C TYR A 51 -6.49 -4.45 -3.02
N GLY A 52 -7.57 -3.75 -3.37
CA GLY A 52 -7.48 -2.45 -4.03
C GLY A 52 -6.79 -1.37 -3.19
N ASP A 53 -6.87 -1.44 -1.84
CA ASP A 53 -6.13 -0.53 -0.97
C ASP A 53 -4.64 -0.89 -0.94
N ILE A 54 -4.28 -2.18 -1.02
CA ILE A 54 -2.89 -2.62 -1.18
C ILE A 54 -2.31 -2.03 -2.48
N LEU A 55 -3.04 -2.13 -3.57
CA LEU A 55 -2.56 -1.69 -4.88
C LEU A 55 -2.38 -0.16 -4.98
N THR A 56 -3.28 0.63 -4.36
CA THR A 56 -3.40 2.06 -4.66
C THR A 56 -3.16 3.00 -3.48
N LYS A 57 -3.28 2.52 -2.24
CA LYS A 57 -3.31 3.37 -1.05
C LYS A 57 -2.18 3.07 -0.08
N PHE A 58 -2.00 1.82 0.28
CA PHE A 58 -1.08 1.45 1.35
C PHE A 58 0.38 1.40 0.89
N PRO A 59 1.31 1.88 1.73
CA PRO A 59 2.74 1.66 1.53
C PRO A 59 3.12 0.19 1.77
N GLU A 60 4.34 -0.17 1.45
CA GLU A 60 4.91 -1.51 1.61
C GLU A 60 4.91 -1.98 3.08
N VAL A 61 5.08 -1.05 4.00
CA VAL A 61 4.95 -1.27 5.45
C VAL A 61 3.71 -0.53 5.92
N LEU A 62 2.65 -1.29 6.23
CA LEU A 62 1.37 -0.76 6.68
C LEU A 62 1.42 -0.46 8.18
N ASP A 63 1.58 0.81 8.54
CA ASP A 63 1.40 1.25 9.92
C ASP A 63 -0.08 1.37 10.26
N CYS A 64 -0.58 0.44 11.08
CA CYS A 64 -2.00 0.38 11.42
C CYS A 64 -2.48 1.53 12.32
N ASN A 65 -1.58 2.35 12.88
CA ASN A 65 -1.95 3.54 13.63
C ASN A 65 -2.08 4.79 12.74
N GLU A 66 -1.32 4.83 11.63
CA GLU A 66 -1.29 6.00 10.75
C GLU A 66 -2.26 5.88 9.56
N GLU A 67 -2.52 4.65 9.09
CA GLU A 67 -3.31 4.42 7.89
C GLU A 67 -4.80 4.19 8.19
N GLU A 68 -5.64 4.79 7.35
CA GLU A 68 -7.09 4.59 7.40
C GLU A 68 -7.48 3.27 6.75
N ILE A 69 -7.63 2.24 7.57
CA ILE A 69 -8.07 0.91 7.15
C ILE A 69 -9.57 0.78 7.37
N PRO A 70 -10.37 0.42 6.34
CA PRO A 70 -11.82 0.33 6.46
C PRO A 70 -12.24 -0.77 7.44
N TYR A 71 -13.42 -0.60 8.01
CA TYR A 71 -14.04 -1.55 8.94
C TYR A 71 -15.06 -2.43 8.24
N VAL A 72 -15.22 -3.64 8.73
CA VAL A 72 -16.29 -4.57 8.32
C VAL A 72 -17.64 -4.02 8.82
N ASN A 73 -18.63 -3.96 7.93
CA ASN A 73 -19.98 -3.44 8.27
C ASN A 73 -20.66 -4.30 9.35
N GLU A 74 -20.65 -5.61 9.16
CA GLU A 74 -21.31 -6.58 10.04
C GLU A 74 -20.41 -7.77 10.29
N LEU A 75 -20.16 -8.10 11.57
CA LEU A 75 -19.31 -9.21 11.97
C LEU A 75 -19.85 -10.58 11.54
N SER A 76 -21.15 -10.70 11.39
CA SER A 76 -21.83 -11.90 10.89
C SER A 76 -21.42 -12.30 9.48
N LEU A 77 -20.87 -11.36 8.70
CA LEU A 77 -20.35 -11.60 7.34
C LEU A 77 -18.97 -12.28 7.35
N LEU A 78 -18.26 -12.26 8.48
CA LEU A 78 -16.97 -12.93 8.59
C LEU A 78 -17.18 -14.44 8.81
N SER A 79 -16.51 -15.23 7.98
CA SER A 79 -16.47 -16.69 8.18
C SER A 79 -15.74 -17.03 9.49
N SER A 80 -16.18 -18.07 10.16
CA SER A 80 -15.50 -18.62 11.34
C SER A 80 -14.06 -19.10 11.06
N SER A 81 -13.74 -19.35 9.78
CA SER A 81 -12.39 -19.71 9.34
C SER A 81 -11.48 -18.50 9.11
N THR A 82 -12.01 -17.26 9.06
CA THR A 82 -11.20 -16.04 8.89
C THR A 82 -10.25 -15.87 10.08
N GLN A 83 -8.96 -15.69 9.77
CA GLN A 83 -7.93 -15.52 10.80
C GLN A 83 -7.56 -14.05 10.97
N LEU A 84 -7.35 -13.63 12.22
CA LEU A 84 -6.84 -12.29 12.54
C LEU A 84 -5.37 -12.19 12.15
N LEU A 85 -5.01 -11.04 11.57
CA LEU A 85 -3.64 -10.65 11.29
C LEU A 85 -2.92 -10.22 12.57
N GLN A 86 -1.59 -10.26 12.53
CA GLN A 86 -0.67 -9.85 13.60
C GLN A 86 0.44 -8.99 12.99
N ASP A 87 1.18 -8.27 13.82
CA ASP A 87 2.38 -7.58 13.39
C ASP A 87 3.37 -8.56 12.76
N GLY A 88 3.98 -8.16 11.64
CA GLY A 88 4.86 -8.99 10.84
C GLY A 88 4.15 -9.94 9.85
N ASP A 89 2.80 -10.04 9.87
CA ASP A 89 2.11 -10.73 8.79
C ASP A 89 2.22 -9.95 7.49
N ILE A 90 2.39 -10.65 6.38
CA ILE A 90 2.35 -10.06 5.04
C ILE A 90 1.00 -10.37 4.36
N VAL A 91 0.54 -9.44 3.54
CA VAL A 91 -0.67 -9.62 2.73
C VAL A 91 -0.36 -9.28 1.29
N VAL A 92 -0.50 -10.26 0.40
CA VAL A 92 -0.24 -10.12 -1.03
C VAL A 92 -1.56 -9.87 -1.75
N ALA A 93 -1.61 -8.88 -2.64
CA ALA A 93 -2.73 -8.70 -3.57
C ALA A 93 -2.60 -9.73 -4.70
N ASP A 94 -3.54 -10.68 -4.78
CA ASP A 94 -3.47 -11.77 -5.76
C ASP A 94 -4.06 -11.40 -7.12
N THR A 95 -4.66 -10.23 -7.25
CA THR A 95 -5.36 -9.78 -8.46
C THR A 95 -5.14 -8.28 -8.66
N ALA A 96 -4.86 -7.87 -9.91
CA ALA A 96 -4.78 -6.46 -10.34
C ALA A 96 -5.17 -6.33 -11.82
N GLU A 97 -5.51 -5.11 -12.25
CA GLU A 97 -5.79 -4.80 -13.68
C GLU A 97 -4.51 -4.48 -14.47
N ASP A 98 -3.35 -4.43 -13.82
CA ASP A 98 -2.06 -4.08 -14.38
C ASP A 98 -0.92 -4.93 -13.78
N GLU A 99 0.32 -4.47 -13.94
CA GLU A 99 1.55 -5.15 -13.48
C GLU A 99 1.73 -5.11 -11.95
N THR A 100 0.85 -4.43 -11.22
CA THR A 100 0.94 -4.33 -9.75
C THR A 100 0.44 -5.58 -9.02
N VAL A 101 -0.04 -6.59 -9.74
CA VAL A 101 -0.40 -7.89 -9.15
C VAL A 101 0.80 -8.48 -8.39
N GLY A 102 0.55 -8.98 -7.20
CA GLY A 102 1.60 -9.47 -6.31
C GLY A 102 2.20 -8.41 -5.39
N LYS A 103 1.70 -7.16 -5.42
CA LYS A 103 2.08 -6.14 -4.44
C LYS A 103 1.79 -6.63 -3.02
N VAL A 104 2.71 -6.35 -2.11
CA VAL A 104 2.71 -6.86 -0.74
C VAL A 104 2.67 -5.69 0.24
N ILE A 105 1.98 -5.90 1.36
CA ILE A 105 2.12 -5.07 2.55
C ILE A 105 2.56 -5.93 3.74
N GLU A 106 3.36 -5.36 4.63
CA GLU A 106 3.70 -5.94 5.93
C GLU A 106 2.96 -5.17 7.02
N VAL A 107 2.20 -5.88 7.84
CA VAL A 107 1.39 -5.31 8.93
C VAL A 107 2.29 -4.92 10.09
N GLN A 108 2.20 -3.67 10.57
CA GLN A 108 2.93 -3.16 11.72
C GLN A 108 2.04 -2.28 12.61
N ASN A 109 2.39 -2.21 13.90
CA ASN A 109 1.74 -1.34 14.87
C ASN A 109 0.23 -1.59 15.03
N LEU A 110 -0.18 -2.86 14.98
CA LEU A 110 -1.60 -3.23 15.07
C LEU A 110 -2.22 -2.94 16.44
N GLY A 111 -1.43 -3.06 17.53
CA GLY A 111 -1.89 -2.91 18.89
C GLY A 111 -3.03 -3.88 19.22
N ASP A 112 -4.05 -3.41 19.95
CA ASP A 112 -5.21 -4.22 20.33
C ASP A 112 -6.29 -4.30 19.22
N SER A 113 -6.06 -3.70 18.07
CA SER A 113 -7.01 -3.67 16.96
C SER A 113 -7.13 -5.05 16.31
N LYS A 114 -8.34 -5.40 15.90
CA LYS A 114 -8.59 -6.60 15.11
C LYS A 114 -8.53 -6.29 13.63
N LEU A 115 -7.73 -7.04 12.89
CA LEU A 115 -7.50 -6.83 11.46
C LEU A 115 -7.61 -8.17 10.73
N VAL A 116 -8.26 -8.19 9.58
CA VAL A 116 -8.41 -9.35 8.71
C VAL A 116 -8.01 -9.01 7.27
N ALA A 117 -7.60 -10.02 6.52
CA ALA A 117 -7.35 -9.90 5.09
C ALA A 117 -8.63 -10.19 4.30
N GLY A 118 -8.93 -9.37 3.29
CA GLY A 118 -10.16 -9.42 2.51
C GLY A 118 -10.06 -10.19 1.21
N LEU A 119 -11.05 -9.95 0.35
CA LEU A 119 -11.13 -10.54 -0.98
C LEU A 119 -9.87 -10.25 -1.81
N HIS A 120 -9.48 -11.20 -2.64
CA HIS A 120 -8.31 -11.10 -3.53
C HIS A 120 -7.01 -10.77 -2.80
N THR A 121 -6.81 -11.41 -1.64
CA THR A 121 -5.57 -11.32 -0.88
C THR A 121 -5.05 -12.70 -0.47
N ILE A 122 -3.74 -12.83 -0.36
CA ILE A 122 -3.06 -14.01 0.20
C ILE A 122 -2.31 -13.56 1.45
N PRO A 123 -2.92 -13.67 2.64
CA PRO A 123 -2.22 -13.36 3.88
C PRO A 123 -1.32 -14.51 4.30
N CYS A 124 -0.10 -14.15 4.73
CA CYS A 124 0.91 -15.12 5.14
C CYS A 124 1.56 -14.70 6.46
N ARG A 125 1.82 -15.67 7.30
CA ARG A 125 2.48 -15.49 8.59
C ARG A 125 3.83 -16.17 8.60
N VAL A 126 4.84 -15.46 9.10
CA VAL A 126 6.18 -16.02 9.29
C VAL A 126 6.10 -17.19 10.28
N LYS A 127 6.65 -18.33 9.93
CA LYS A 127 6.83 -19.51 10.79
C LYS A 127 8.27 -19.80 11.13
N LYS A 128 9.21 -19.29 10.32
CA LYS A 128 10.64 -19.45 10.53
C LYS A 128 11.39 -18.27 9.88
N GLY A 129 12.44 -17.80 10.53
CA GLY A 129 13.30 -16.72 10.08
C GLY A 129 13.31 -15.58 11.10
N ASP A 130 14.34 -14.80 11.03
CA ASP A 130 14.54 -13.60 11.85
C ASP A 130 14.51 -12.40 10.91
N PHE A 131 13.37 -11.70 10.89
CA PHE A 131 13.13 -10.59 9.97
C PHE A 131 12.96 -9.29 10.78
N ALA A 132 13.71 -8.28 10.40
CA ALA A 132 13.52 -6.95 10.93
C ALA A 132 12.13 -6.40 10.51
N PRO A 133 11.38 -5.76 11.41
CA PRO A 133 10.06 -5.19 11.10
C PRO A 133 10.14 -4.26 9.88
N GLY A 134 9.33 -4.54 8.86
CA GLY A 134 9.31 -3.84 7.57
C GLY A 134 10.21 -4.44 6.48
N TRP A 135 11.11 -5.37 6.82
CA TRP A 135 11.98 -5.99 5.82
C TRP A 135 11.22 -6.72 4.72
N LEU A 136 10.27 -7.56 5.12
CA LEU A 136 9.49 -8.35 4.17
C LEU A 136 8.62 -7.47 3.27
N GLY A 137 8.03 -6.42 3.81
CA GLY A 137 7.26 -5.44 3.06
C GLY A 137 8.07 -4.82 1.94
N TYR A 138 9.29 -4.34 2.22
CA TYR A 138 10.15 -3.76 1.20
C TYR A 138 10.75 -4.80 0.25
N TYR A 139 11.27 -5.92 0.77
CA TYR A 139 11.89 -6.94 -0.06
C TYR A 139 10.91 -7.53 -1.07
N MET A 140 9.69 -7.88 -0.63
CA MET A 140 8.70 -8.53 -1.48
C MET A 140 8.05 -7.58 -2.51
N ASN A 141 8.30 -6.27 -2.42
CA ASN A 141 7.95 -5.30 -3.46
C ASN A 141 9.14 -4.89 -4.34
N SER A 142 10.33 -5.45 -4.11
CA SER A 142 11.49 -5.21 -4.97
C SER A 142 11.39 -5.97 -6.29
N ASP A 143 12.06 -5.45 -7.33
CA ASP A 143 12.18 -6.14 -8.62
C ASP A 143 12.75 -7.55 -8.46
N LEU A 144 13.66 -7.74 -7.49
CA LEU A 144 14.28 -9.02 -7.22
C LEU A 144 13.28 -10.10 -6.78
N PHE A 145 12.25 -9.72 -6.03
CA PHE A 145 11.17 -10.64 -5.68
C PHE A 145 10.10 -10.68 -6.77
N HIS A 146 9.69 -9.53 -7.29
CA HIS A 146 8.63 -9.44 -8.29
C HIS A 146 8.95 -10.23 -9.56
N ASN A 147 10.20 -10.18 -10.04
CA ASN A 147 10.64 -10.95 -11.19
C ASN A 147 10.49 -12.47 -11.01
N GLN A 148 10.47 -12.98 -9.79
CA GLN A 148 10.22 -14.39 -9.53
C GLN A 148 8.76 -14.80 -9.76
N ILE A 149 7.82 -13.88 -9.60
CA ILE A 149 6.39 -14.15 -9.76
C ILE A 149 5.89 -13.89 -11.19
N LEU A 150 6.57 -13.03 -11.96
CA LEU A 150 6.17 -12.68 -13.33
C LEU A 150 5.83 -13.89 -14.22
N PRO A 151 6.62 -14.98 -14.25
CA PRO A 151 6.34 -16.14 -15.09
C PRO A 151 5.04 -16.87 -14.73
N TYR A 152 4.48 -16.63 -13.56
CA TYR A 152 3.30 -17.30 -13.03
C TYR A 152 2.05 -16.42 -13.03
N ILE A 153 2.17 -15.17 -13.47
CA ILE A 153 1.03 -14.28 -13.62
C ILE A 153 0.19 -14.76 -14.79
N THR A 154 -1.12 -14.86 -14.57
CA THR A 154 -2.10 -15.27 -15.57
C THR A 154 -3.21 -14.25 -15.72
N GLY A 155 -3.84 -14.21 -16.89
CA GLY A 155 -4.93 -13.28 -17.21
C GLY A 155 -4.55 -12.28 -18.31
N ILE A 156 -5.56 -11.75 -19.01
CA ILE A 156 -5.37 -10.80 -20.13
C ILE A 156 -5.85 -9.40 -19.75
N LYS A 157 -7.01 -9.28 -19.12
CA LYS A 157 -7.57 -8.00 -18.65
C LYS A 157 -7.40 -7.80 -17.16
N VAL A 158 -7.43 -8.88 -16.43
CA VAL A 158 -7.20 -8.92 -14.98
C VAL A 158 -6.12 -9.96 -14.75
N SER A 159 -5.01 -9.49 -14.26
CA SER A 159 -3.85 -10.32 -13.88
C SER A 159 -4.09 -10.96 -12.52
N SER A 160 -3.70 -12.22 -12.37
CA SER A 160 -3.81 -12.92 -11.09
C SER A 160 -2.62 -13.83 -10.82
N ILE A 161 -2.34 -14.04 -9.54
CA ILE A 161 -1.31 -14.96 -9.06
C ILE A 161 -1.90 -15.92 -8.04
N SER A 162 -1.58 -17.21 -8.17
CA SER A 162 -2.06 -18.23 -7.25
C SER A 162 -1.15 -18.41 -6.03
N LYS A 163 -1.70 -18.95 -4.93
CA LYS A 163 -0.93 -19.36 -3.76
C LYS A 163 0.22 -20.32 -4.14
N GLY A 164 -0.05 -21.27 -5.05
CA GLY A 164 0.95 -22.21 -5.52
C GLY A 164 2.04 -21.58 -6.40
N ALA A 165 1.79 -20.43 -7.01
CA ALA A 165 2.82 -19.67 -7.72
C ALA A 165 3.74 -18.93 -6.74
N ILE A 166 3.19 -18.27 -5.74
CA ILE A 166 3.96 -17.58 -4.70
C ILE A 166 4.82 -18.58 -3.91
N SER A 167 4.32 -19.78 -3.63
CA SER A 167 5.08 -20.80 -2.87
C SER A 167 6.37 -21.26 -3.55
N LYS A 168 6.54 -20.95 -4.83
CA LYS A 168 7.78 -21.28 -5.59
C LYS A 168 8.86 -20.20 -5.44
N THR A 169 8.57 -19.08 -4.81
CA THR A 169 9.52 -17.98 -4.67
C THR A 169 10.55 -18.23 -3.55
N LEU A 170 11.64 -17.49 -3.65
CA LEU A 170 12.75 -17.52 -2.70
C LEU A 170 12.77 -16.21 -1.91
N ILE A 171 13.05 -16.33 -0.62
CA ILE A 171 13.11 -15.22 0.33
C ILE A 171 14.57 -14.97 0.71
N LEU A 172 15.04 -13.74 0.49
CA LEU A 172 16.36 -13.31 0.93
C LEU A 172 16.37 -12.95 2.41
N VAL A 173 17.40 -13.44 3.09
CA VAL A 173 17.59 -13.20 4.54
C VAL A 173 19.01 -12.68 4.76
N PRO A 174 19.21 -11.34 4.67
CA PRO A 174 20.44 -10.69 5.10
C PRO A 174 20.69 -10.88 6.60
N PRO A 175 21.91 -10.60 7.10
CA PRO A 175 22.11 -10.42 8.53
C PRO A 175 21.11 -9.40 9.12
N PHE A 176 20.60 -9.68 10.32
CA PHE A 176 19.49 -8.90 10.92
C PHE A 176 19.81 -7.40 11.03
N ASP A 177 21.01 -7.04 11.45
CA ASP A 177 21.46 -5.65 11.56
C ASP A 177 21.55 -4.93 10.20
N GLU A 178 21.78 -5.66 9.12
CA GLU A 178 21.71 -5.12 7.77
C GLU A 178 20.28 -4.88 7.33
N GLN A 179 19.36 -5.81 7.61
CA GLN A 179 17.93 -5.62 7.37
C GLN A 179 17.42 -4.36 8.06
N GLU A 180 17.75 -4.18 9.36
CA GLU A 180 17.35 -2.98 10.11
C GLU A 180 17.85 -1.69 9.46
N LYS A 181 19.13 -1.63 9.04
CA LYS A 181 19.69 -0.44 8.38
C LYS A 181 19.04 -0.13 7.04
N ILE A 182 18.72 -1.17 6.26
CA ILE A 182 18.00 -1.02 4.99
C ILE A 182 16.60 -0.46 5.26
N VAL A 183 15.86 -1.08 6.18
CA VAL A 183 14.51 -0.63 6.56
C VAL A 183 14.51 0.80 7.08
N GLN A 184 15.43 1.14 7.99
CA GLN A 184 15.54 2.52 8.50
C GLN A 184 15.79 3.54 7.38
N SER A 185 16.59 3.18 6.38
CA SER A 185 16.89 4.06 5.25
C SER A 185 15.64 4.25 4.37
N LEU A 186 14.92 3.17 4.06
CA LEU A 186 13.70 3.20 3.26
C LEU A 186 12.56 3.92 4.00
N ASN A 187 12.41 3.69 5.30
CA ASN A 187 11.42 4.41 6.12
C ASN A 187 11.64 5.93 6.13
N LYS A 188 12.92 6.39 6.15
CA LYS A 188 13.22 7.83 6.03
C LYS A 188 12.79 8.40 4.68
N ILE A 189 13.03 7.66 3.60
CA ILE A 189 12.61 8.06 2.26
C ILE A 189 11.07 8.09 2.19
N GLN A 190 10.40 7.07 2.69
CA GLN A 190 8.93 7.00 2.73
C GLN A 190 8.32 8.17 3.53
N LEU A 191 8.92 8.51 4.68
CA LEU A 191 8.48 9.67 5.48
C LEU A 191 8.62 10.99 4.71
N LEU A 192 9.71 11.18 3.97
CA LEU A 192 9.90 12.36 3.11
C LEU A 192 8.82 12.41 2.03
N MET A 193 8.59 11.32 1.29
CA MET A 193 7.56 11.23 0.25
C MET A 193 6.16 11.55 0.79
N THR A 194 5.82 10.99 1.96
CA THR A 194 4.53 11.25 2.62
C THR A 194 4.39 12.72 3.02
N THR A 195 5.46 13.32 3.55
CA THR A 195 5.48 14.73 3.97
C THR A 195 5.30 15.65 2.77
N GLU A 196 6.03 15.43 1.68
CA GLU A 196 5.90 16.19 0.43
C GLU A 196 4.50 16.06 -0.16
N THR A 197 3.93 14.86 -0.15
CA THR A 197 2.54 14.63 -0.61
C THR A 197 1.53 15.45 0.21
N LYS A 198 1.70 15.49 1.54
CA LYS A 198 0.86 16.33 2.42
C LYS A 198 0.99 17.83 2.08
N VAL A 199 2.20 18.31 1.80
CA VAL A 199 2.45 19.70 1.36
C VAL A 199 1.77 19.99 0.02
N VAL A 200 1.96 19.13 -0.98
CA VAL A 200 1.32 19.28 -2.29
C VAL A 200 -0.21 19.33 -2.18
N ASN A 201 -0.80 18.46 -1.35
CA ASN A 201 -2.24 18.44 -1.14
C ASN A 201 -2.74 19.73 -0.45
N LYS A 202 -2.02 20.29 0.53
CA LYS A 202 -2.33 21.59 1.13
C LYS A 202 -2.28 22.72 0.09
N ILE A 203 -1.25 22.74 -0.77
CA ILE A 203 -1.13 23.73 -1.83
C ILE A 203 -2.30 23.62 -2.83
N LYS A 204 -2.72 22.39 -3.20
CA LYS A 204 -3.90 22.17 -4.04
C LYS A 204 -5.18 22.73 -3.40
N LEU A 205 -5.36 22.54 -2.09
CA LEU A 205 -6.50 23.10 -1.35
C LEU A 205 -6.47 24.65 -1.35
N VAL A 206 -5.31 25.26 -1.13
CA VAL A 206 -5.13 26.71 -1.21
C VAL A 206 -5.46 27.22 -2.62
N LYS A 207 -4.93 26.59 -3.67
CA LYS A 207 -5.24 26.92 -5.07
C LYS A 207 -6.75 26.89 -5.33
N ASN A 208 -7.44 25.81 -4.91
CA ASN A 208 -8.88 25.68 -5.10
C ASN A 208 -9.65 26.74 -4.30
N GLY A 209 -9.21 27.07 -3.09
CA GLY A 209 -9.75 28.17 -2.30
C GLY A 209 -9.60 29.53 -2.97
N CYS A 210 -8.44 29.79 -3.59
CA CYS A 210 -8.22 31.00 -4.39
C CYS A 210 -9.13 31.03 -5.63
N LEU A 211 -9.19 29.93 -6.40
CA LEU A 211 -10.07 29.82 -7.56
C LEU A 211 -11.53 30.11 -7.22
N SER A 212 -12.04 29.59 -6.11
CA SER A 212 -13.43 29.79 -5.69
C SER A 212 -13.70 31.22 -5.16
N LYS A 213 -12.68 31.94 -4.66
CA LYS A 213 -12.85 33.25 -4.05
C LYS A 213 -12.43 34.41 -4.97
N MET A 214 -11.50 34.19 -5.90
CA MET A 214 -10.99 35.20 -6.81
C MET A 214 -11.85 35.38 -8.08
N PHE A 215 -12.83 34.51 -8.30
CA PHE A 215 -13.83 34.62 -9.35
C PHE A 215 -15.21 34.84 -8.76
N PRO A 216 -16.07 35.70 -9.37
CA PRO A 216 -17.45 35.87 -8.93
C PRO A 216 -18.20 34.52 -8.97
N GLN A 217 -19.02 34.27 -7.97
CA GLN A 217 -19.96 33.16 -8.00
C GLN A 217 -21.17 33.52 -8.87
N LYS A 218 -22.04 32.52 -9.13
CA LYS A 218 -23.29 32.77 -9.83
C LYS A 218 -24.04 33.91 -9.11
N ASP A 219 -24.44 34.93 -9.85
CA ASP A 219 -25.14 36.14 -9.40
C ASP A 219 -24.27 37.19 -8.66
N ASP A 220 -22.97 36.92 -8.43
CA ASP A 220 -22.05 37.95 -7.92
C ASP A 220 -21.38 38.72 -9.07
N THR A 221 -21.19 40.02 -8.90
CA THR A 221 -20.40 40.87 -9.84
C THR A 221 -19.01 41.18 -9.32
N VAL A 222 -18.73 40.86 -8.07
CA VAL A 222 -17.47 41.14 -7.38
C VAL A 222 -16.96 39.85 -6.71
N PRO A 223 -15.72 39.43 -6.98
CA PRO A 223 -15.15 38.29 -6.27
C PRO A 223 -14.96 38.56 -4.79
N LYS A 224 -15.08 37.54 -3.95
CA LYS A 224 -14.83 37.62 -2.50
C LYS A 224 -13.40 37.98 -2.13
N MET A 225 -12.44 37.70 -3.04
CA MET A 225 -11.01 38.02 -2.88
C MET A 225 -10.53 38.69 -4.16
N ARG A 226 -9.91 39.88 -4.03
CA ARG A 226 -9.28 40.60 -5.14
C ARG A 226 -7.86 41.02 -4.78
N LEU A 227 -7.03 41.17 -5.80
CA LEU A 227 -5.72 41.75 -5.63
C LEU A 227 -5.85 43.24 -5.31
N PRO A 228 -4.92 43.84 -4.52
CA PRO A 228 -4.90 45.25 -4.23
C PRO A 228 -4.93 46.09 -5.51
N GLY A 229 -5.71 47.19 -5.51
CA GLY A 229 -5.85 48.11 -6.66
C GLY A 229 -6.98 47.77 -7.64
N PHE A 230 -7.65 46.65 -7.51
CA PHE A 230 -8.79 46.25 -8.34
C PHE A 230 -10.09 46.39 -7.53
N THR A 231 -10.91 47.40 -7.83
CA THR A 231 -12.15 47.71 -7.06
C THR A 231 -13.42 47.63 -7.90
N GLU A 232 -13.30 47.78 -9.24
CA GLU A 232 -14.44 47.80 -10.15
C GLU A 232 -15.18 46.49 -10.25
N ALA A 233 -16.51 46.52 -10.42
CA ALA A 233 -17.31 45.30 -10.67
C ALA A 233 -16.89 44.63 -11.99
N TRP A 234 -17.00 43.31 -12.09
CA TRP A 234 -16.74 42.60 -13.34
C TRP A 234 -17.94 42.74 -14.28
N GLU A 235 -17.67 43.11 -15.53
CA GLU A 235 -18.69 43.13 -16.56
C GLU A 235 -18.94 41.74 -17.13
N GLN A 236 -20.20 41.35 -17.19
CA GLN A 236 -20.61 40.14 -17.92
C GLN A 236 -20.87 40.49 -19.38
N ARG A 237 -20.06 39.95 -20.30
CA ARG A 237 -20.24 40.07 -21.76
C ARG A 237 -20.50 38.70 -22.40
N LYS A 238 -21.42 38.64 -23.35
CA LYS A 238 -21.61 37.43 -24.17
C LYS A 238 -20.43 37.28 -25.12
N LEU A 239 -19.89 36.04 -25.23
CA LEU A 239 -18.76 35.71 -26.11
C LEU A 239 -18.97 36.10 -27.59
N GLY A 240 -20.22 36.19 -28.06
CA GLY A 240 -20.53 36.60 -29.41
C GLY A 240 -20.52 38.12 -29.67
N ASN A 241 -20.22 38.94 -28.67
CA ASN A 241 -20.16 40.42 -28.75
C ASN A 241 -18.74 40.98 -28.54
N MET A 242 -17.69 40.16 -28.70
CA MET A 242 -16.29 40.55 -28.71
C MET A 242 -15.78 40.72 -30.11
#